data_45949ca710d7cd3b6fa98e4d9aae91e1
#
_entry.id   45949ca710d7cd3b6fa98e4d9aae91e1
#
_cell.length_a   1.000
_cell.length_b   1.000
_cell.length_c   1.000
_cell.angle_alpha   90.00
_cell.angle_beta   90.00
_cell.angle_gamma   90.00
#
_symmetry.space_group_name_H-M   'P 1'
#
loop_
_entity.id
_entity.type
_entity.pdbx_description
1 polymer ?
#
loop_
_entity_poly.entity_id
_entity_poly.type
_entity_poly.pdbx_seq_one_letter_code
_entity_poly.pdbx_strand_id
1 'polypeptide(L)'
;MLLVDAGVFIGTAADLNDNEGLAEASITHIVSVDSVDPGFLVPMNASYCKKWINVLDEVTADLLSHFDDCYQFIQEAVDGGGMALVHCQAGRSRSATVVTAFLMKRYKLGFAEAYHRLKSVKQDVEVNTGFEEQLCLYEALQCQVDTSNPLYKQYRLTKITQKYPELPQVPREVFAADPAQYKSSEASYRCRKCRRTLFRSSSLLSHPVGEGATAFDHKKNTNLTEVVQCTSYFIEPVQWMEQALLGVMEGQLLCPKCQSKLGSFSWCGDQCSCGRWITPSFQLHRNRVDEIRLINIQR
;
A
#
# COMPACT_ATOMS: atom_id res chain seq x y z
N MET A 1 -7.07 -16.20 -24.92
CA MET A 1 -6.96 -14.78 -24.51
C MET A 1 -8.06 -13.92 -25.13
N LEU A 2 -8.45 -12.79 -24.48
CA LEU A 2 -9.49 -11.86 -24.91
C LEU A 2 -8.96 -10.44 -24.97
N LEU A 3 -9.27 -9.68 -26.03
CA LEU A 3 -8.95 -8.26 -26.15
C LEU A 3 -9.88 -7.46 -25.23
N VAL A 4 -9.33 -6.79 -24.25
CA VAL A 4 -10.09 -6.02 -23.23
C VAL A 4 -10.03 -4.51 -23.43
N ASP A 5 -8.99 -4.05 -24.10
CA ASP A 5 -8.82 -2.65 -24.47
C ASP A 5 -7.88 -2.55 -25.70
N ALA A 6 -7.82 -1.37 -26.33
CA ALA A 6 -6.90 -1.14 -27.45
C ALA A 6 -5.43 -1.45 -27.02
N GLY A 7 -4.89 -2.53 -27.56
CA GLY A 7 -3.53 -2.99 -27.27
C GLY A 7 -3.38 -3.89 -26.03
N VAL A 8 -4.48 -4.29 -25.35
CA VAL A 8 -4.38 -5.07 -24.09
C VAL A 8 -5.27 -6.31 -24.12
N PHE A 9 -4.67 -7.46 -23.93
CA PHE A 9 -5.34 -8.74 -23.80
C PHE A 9 -5.27 -9.25 -22.36
N ILE A 10 -6.33 -9.98 -21.95
CA ILE A 10 -6.31 -10.78 -20.72
C ILE A 10 -6.34 -12.26 -21.10
N GLY A 11 -5.60 -13.07 -20.36
CA GLY A 11 -5.49 -14.50 -20.64
C GLY A 11 -5.22 -15.36 -19.42
N THR A 12 -4.99 -16.65 -19.71
CA THR A 12 -4.64 -17.72 -18.77
C THR A 12 -3.20 -18.18 -19.01
N ALA A 13 -2.68 -19.02 -18.11
CA ALA A 13 -1.36 -19.65 -18.35
C ALA A 13 -1.34 -20.56 -19.59
N ALA A 14 -2.49 -21.13 -19.97
CA ALA A 14 -2.59 -21.96 -21.17
C ALA A 14 -2.38 -21.17 -22.47
N ASP A 15 -2.75 -19.87 -22.49
CA ASP A 15 -2.58 -19.02 -23.68
C ASP A 15 -1.09 -18.80 -24.01
N LEU A 16 -0.16 -18.99 -23.08
CA LEU A 16 1.28 -18.92 -23.34
C LEU A 16 1.81 -20.05 -24.25
N ASN A 17 1.09 -21.16 -24.33
CA ASN A 17 1.46 -22.28 -25.17
C ASN A 17 0.89 -22.17 -26.59
N ASP A 18 -0.01 -21.20 -26.82
CA ASP A 18 -0.62 -20.93 -28.13
C ASP A 18 0.23 -19.92 -28.93
N ASN A 19 1.33 -20.41 -29.51
CA ASN A 19 2.25 -19.57 -30.26
C ASN A 19 1.62 -18.93 -31.49
N GLU A 20 0.67 -19.62 -32.15
CA GLU A 20 -0.05 -19.09 -33.31
C GLU A 20 -0.98 -17.95 -32.89
N GLY A 21 -1.76 -18.14 -31.83
CA GLY A 21 -2.65 -17.12 -31.30
C GLY A 21 -1.90 -15.90 -30.77
N LEU A 22 -0.73 -16.07 -30.13
CA LEU A 22 0.11 -14.94 -29.70
C LEU A 22 0.66 -14.15 -30.90
N ALA A 23 1.06 -14.83 -31.97
CA ALA A 23 1.56 -14.19 -33.18
C ALA A 23 0.45 -13.46 -33.95
N GLU A 24 -0.71 -14.09 -34.13
CA GLU A 24 -1.90 -13.50 -34.78
C GLU A 24 -2.38 -12.24 -34.04
N ALA A 25 -2.36 -12.27 -32.69
CA ALA A 25 -2.68 -11.12 -31.85
C ALA A 25 -1.56 -10.08 -31.79
N SER A 26 -0.42 -10.30 -32.48
CA SER A 26 0.73 -9.39 -32.48
C SER A 26 1.22 -9.04 -31.06
N ILE A 27 1.19 -10.02 -30.14
CA ILE A 27 1.69 -9.83 -28.78
C ILE A 27 3.17 -9.52 -28.80
N THR A 28 3.57 -8.45 -28.13
CA THR A 28 4.98 -8.03 -27.97
C THR A 28 5.41 -8.04 -26.50
N HIS A 29 4.46 -7.84 -25.58
CA HIS A 29 4.72 -7.76 -24.13
C HIS A 29 3.83 -8.75 -23.38
N ILE A 30 4.39 -9.39 -22.37
CA ILE A 30 3.67 -10.36 -21.53
C ILE A 30 3.88 -10.00 -20.06
N VAL A 31 2.80 -9.75 -19.36
CA VAL A 31 2.75 -9.60 -17.88
C VAL A 31 2.22 -10.90 -17.30
N SER A 32 3.08 -11.61 -16.58
CA SER A 32 2.74 -12.86 -15.89
C SER A 32 2.57 -12.61 -14.41
N VAL A 33 1.35 -12.79 -13.90
CA VAL A 33 1.04 -12.60 -12.49
C VAL A 33 0.79 -13.97 -11.85
N ASP A 34 1.87 -14.63 -11.47
CA ASP A 34 1.82 -16.00 -10.95
C ASP A 34 2.96 -16.28 -9.98
N SER A 35 2.76 -17.25 -9.07
CA SER A 35 3.80 -17.72 -8.16
C SER A 35 4.85 -18.60 -8.84
N VAL A 36 4.55 -19.13 -10.02
CA VAL A 36 5.48 -19.92 -10.84
C VAL A 36 6.08 -19.04 -11.93
N ASP A 37 7.40 -19.06 -12.04
CA ASP A 37 8.09 -18.32 -13.11
C ASP A 37 7.69 -18.88 -14.48
N PRO A 38 7.07 -18.08 -15.37
CA PRO A 38 6.67 -18.51 -16.69
C PRO A 38 7.86 -18.67 -17.65
N GLY A 39 9.07 -18.40 -17.22
CA GLY A 39 10.28 -18.50 -18.06
C GLY A 39 10.46 -19.84 -18.74
N PHE A 40 9.90 -20.92 -18.16
CA PHE A 40 9.90 -22.26 -18.75
C PHE A 40 8.75 -22.51 -19.75
N LEU A 41 7.70 -21.68 -19.73
CA LEU A 41 6.49 -21.88 -20.53
C LEU A 41 6.51 -21.09 -21.86
N VAL A 42 7.28 -20.02 -21.92
CA VAL A 42 7.37 -19.18 -23.11
C VAL A 42 8.57 -19.60 -23.94
N PRO A 43 8.40 -19.93 -25.24
CA PRO A 43 9.48 -20.37 -26.09
C PRO A 43 10.68 -19.38 -26.04
N MET A 44 11.89 -19.91 -25.89
CA MET A 44 13.13 -19.12 -25.87
C MET A 44 13.38 -18.33 -27.17
N ASN A 45 12.73 -18.72 -28.25
CA ASN A 45 12.93 -18.18 -29.59
C ASN A 45 12.06 -16.92 -29.88
N ALA A 46 11.14 -16.56 -29.01
CA ALA A 46 10.27 -15.43 -29.23
C ALA A 46 10.77 -14.18 -28.45
N SER A 47 10.93 -13.07 -29.18
CA SER A 47 11.41 -11.78 -28.64
C SER A 47 10.35 -11.02 -27.89
N TYR A 48 9.63 -11.68 -26.96
CA TYR A 48 8.68 -10.99 -26.09
C TYR A 48 9.40 -10.24 -24.99
N CYS A 49 9.00 -8.99 -24.73
CA CYS A 49 9.28 -8.32 -23.47
C CYS A 49 8.46 -9.00 -22.38
N LYS A 50 9.08 -9.40 -21.27
CA LYS A 50 8.43 -10.17 -20.22
C LYS A 50 8.55 -9.47 -18.89
N LYS A 51 7.43 -9.38 -18.14
CA LYS A 51 7.38 -8.92 -16.76
C LYS A 51 6.71 -9.99 -15.92
N TRP A 52 7.42 -10.50 -14.93
CA TRP A 52 6.89 -11.47 -13.99
C TRP A 52 6.68 -10.84 -12.62
N ILE A 53 5.50 -11.09 -12.05
CA ILE A 53 5.12 -10.67 -10.71
C ILE A 53 4.81 -11.93 -9.92
N ASN A 54 5.69 -12.22 -8.97
CA ASN A 54 5.57 -13.39 -8.11
C ASN A 54 4.53 -13.14 -7.01
N VAL A 55 3.28 -13.48 -7.29
CA VAL A 55 2.15 -13.25 -6.37
C VAL A 55 1.19 -14.45 -6.41
N LEU A 56 0.80 -14.94 -5.23
CA LEU A 56 -0.27 -15.91 -5.04
C LEU A 56 -1.65 -15.24 -5.15
N ASP A 57 -2.67 -16.03 -5.49
CA ASP A 57 -4.07 -15.56 -5.46
C ASP A 57 -4.66 -15.68 -4.05
N GLU A 58 -4.16 -14.84 -3.16
CA GLU A 58 -4.53 -14.81 -1.75
C GLU A 58 -4.90 -13.40 -1.31
N VAL A 59 -5.83 -13.31 -0.36
CA VAL A 59 -6.32 -12.03 0.20
C VAL A 59 -5.18 -11.19 0.80
N THR A 60 -4.16 -11.85 1.36
CA THR A 60 -3.00 -11.20 1.98
C THR A 60 -1.92 -10.78 0.99
N ALA A 61 -1.97 -11.26 -0.26
CA ALA A 61 -0.96 -10.95 -1.27
C ALA A 61 -0.96 -9.46 -1.67
N ASP A 62 0.20 -8.93 -2.06
CA ASP A 62 0.38 -7.53 -2.46
C ASP A 62 0.52 -7.42 -3.99
N LEU A 63 -0.48 -6.86 -4.64
CA LEU A 63 -0.44 -6.46 -6.05
C LEU A 63 -0.36 -4.94 -6.22
N LEU A 64 -0.87 -4.17 -5.26
CA LEU A 64 -0.91 -2.71 -5.33
C LEU A 64 0.48 -2.10 -5.57
N SER A 65 1.50 -2.63 -4.92
CA SER A 65 2.88 -2.16 -5.08
C SER A 65 3.42 -2.30 -6.51
N HIS A 66 2.77 -3.12 -7.34
CA HIS A 66 3.17 -3.40 -8.72
C HIS A 66 2.31 -2.68 -9.77
N PHE A 67 1.23 -1.99 -9.39
CA PHE A 67 0.29 -1.42 -10.36
C PHE A 67 0.92 -0.40 -11.29
N ASP A 68 1.72 0.52 -10.77
CA ASP A 68 2.35 1.56 -11.58
C ASP A 68 3.39 0.99 -12.54
N ASP A 69 4.17 0.02 -12.09
CA ASP A 69 5.14 -0.70 -12.92
C ASP A 69 4.47 -1.52 -14.03
N CYS A 70 3.32 -2.14 -13.73
CA CYS A 70 2.52 -2.85 -14.73
C CYS A 70 1.93 -1.88 -15.73
N TYR A 71 1.40 -0.76 -15.25
CA TYR A 71 0.86 0.28 -16.12
C TYR A 71 1.91 0.76 -17.13
N GLN A 72 3.10 1.11 -16.66
CA GLN A 72 4.18 1.57 -17.55
C GLN A 72 4.54 0.52 -18.58
N PHE A 73 4.75 -0.73 -18.15
CA PHE A 73 5.10 -1.83 -19.04
C PHE A 73 4.04 -2.12 -20.10
N ILE A 74 2.75 -2.09 -19.74
CA ILE A 74 1.64 -2.27 -20.68
C ILE A 74 1.54 -1.07 -21.63
N GLN A 75 1.69 0.15 -21.10
CA GLN A 75 1.59 1.38 -21.88
C GLN A 75 2.73 1.48 -22.91
N GLU A 76 3.94 1.05 -22.57
CA GLU A 76 5.08 0.97 -23.51
C GLU A 76 4.76 0.06 -24.70
N ALA A 77 4.11 -1.09 -24.47
CA ALA A 77 3.67 -1.96 -25.56
C ALA A 77 2.70 -1.23 -26.51
N VAL A 78 1.69 -0.58 -25.93
CA VAL A 78 0.64 0.11 -26.68
C VAL A 78 1.19 1.29 -27.47
N ASP A 79 2.04 2.11 -26.83
CA ASP A 79 2.65 3.29 -27.45
C ASP A 79 3.63 2.90 -28.59
N GLY A 80 4.27 1.73 -28.45
CA GLY A 80 5.12 1.14 -29.49
C GLY A 80 4.36 0.49 -30.65
N GLY A 81 3.01 0.54 -30.64
CA GLY A 81 2.16 -0.10 -31.64
C GLY A 81 2.07 -1.63 -31.53
N GLY A 82 2.56 -2.20 -30.41
CA GLY A 82 2.44 -3.61 -30.07
C GLY A 82 1.22 -3.90 -29.19
N MET A 83 1.12 -5.17 -28.75
CA MET A 83 0.06 -5.64 -27.87
C MET A 83 0.62 -6.25 -26.59
N ALA A 84 -0.04 -6.02 -25.48
CA ALA A 84 0.29 -6.61 -24.18
C ALA A 84 -0.70 -7.71 -23.80
N LEU A 85 -0.19 -8.86 -23.38
CA LEU A 85 -0.97 -9.92 -22.74
C LEU A 85 -0.73 -9.87 -21.23
N VAL A 86 -1.79 -9.72 -20.46
CA VAL A 86 -1.78 -9.84 -19.01
C VAL A 86 -2.44 -11.16 -18.63
N HIS A 87 -1.71 -12.08 -18.02
CA HIS A 87 -2.25 -13.39 -17.66
C HIS A 87 -1.91 -13.79 -16.22
N CYS A 88 -2.67 -14.73 -15.71
CA CYS A 88 -2.37 -15.51 -14.50
C CYS A 88 -2.76 -16.97 -14.74
N GLN A 89 -2.83 -17.81 -13.72
CA GLN A 89 -3.19 -19.21 -13.90
C GLN A 89 -4.55 -19.40 -14.59
N ALA A 90 -5.61 -18.77 -14.07
CA ALA A 90 -6.99 -18.94 -14.54
C ALA A 90 -7.53 -17.72 -15.33
N GLY A 91 -6.81 -16.61 -15.37
CA GLY A 91 -7.27 -15.38 -16.03
C GLY A 91 -8.44 -14.68 -15.33
N ARG A 92 -8.73 -14.98 -14.04
CA ARG A 92 -9.94 -14.53 -13.34
C ARG A 92 -9.71 -13.49 -12.26
N SER A 93 -8.63 -13.59 -11.47
CA SER A 93 -8.41 -12.76 -10.29
C SER A 93 -7.16 -11.90 -10.45
N ARG A 94 -5.94 -12.42 -10.35
CA ARG A 94 -4.67 -11.67 -10.40
C ARG A 94 -4.50 -10.83 -11.66
N SER A 95 -4.65 -11.44 -12.83
CA SER A 95 -4.58 -10.71 -14.12
C SER A 95 -5.73 -9.71 -14.28
N ALA A 96 -6.92 -10.06 -13.83
CA ALA A 96 -8.08 -9.15 -13.83
C ALA A 96 -7.84 -7.93 -12.94
N THR A 97 -7.18 -8.10 -11.81
CA THR A 97 -6.79 -7.00 -10.91
C THR A 97 -5.82 -6.03 -11.60
N VAL A 98 -4.77 -6.55 -12.24
CA VAL A 98 -3.80 -5.72 -12.97
C VAL A 98 -4.45 -4.98 -14.15
N VAL A 99 -5.30 -5.67 -14.94
CA VAL A 99 -6.03 -5.03 -16.04
C VAL A 99 -7.00 -3.98 -15.55
N THR A 100 -7.71 -4.22 -14.44
CA THR A 100 -8.60 -3.22 -13.83
C THR A 100 -7.82 -1.99 -13.40
N ALA A 101 -6.69 -2.16 -12.70
CA ALA A 101 -5.82 -1.05 -12.30
C ALA A 101 -5.30 -0.26 -13.51
N PHE A 102 -4.93 -0.95 -14.59
CA PHE A 102 -4.54 -0.31 -15.85
C PHE A 102 -5.66 0.56 -16.44
N LEU A 103 -6.89 0.04 -16.52
CA LEU A 103 -8.04 0.78 -17.02
C LEU A 103 -8.38 1.99 -16.14
N MET A 104 -8.30 1.83 -14.81
CA MET A 104 -8.49 2.94 -13.86
C MET A 104 -7.53 4.08 -14.17
N LYS A 105 -6.24 3.80 -14.28
CA LYS A 105 -5.20 4.82 -14.50
C LYS A 105 -5.30 5.44 -15.90
N ARG A 106 -5.49 4.61 -16.93
CA ARG A 106 -5.53 5.05 -18.35
C ARG A 106 -6.71 5.99 -18.62
N TYR A 107 -7.87 5.66 -18.08
CA TYR A 107 -9.12 6.38 -18.37
C TYR A 107 -9.60 7.25 -17.21
N LYS A 108 -8.85 7.29 -16.09
CA LYS A 108 -9.23 7.99 -14.86
C LYS A 108 -10.60 7.56 -14.32
N LEU A 109 -10.85 6.24 -14.38
CA LEU A 109 -12.08 5.62 -13.90
C LEU A 109 -11.97 5.26 -12.43
N GLY A 110 -13.11 5.23 -11.73
CA GLY A 110 -13.21 4.57 -10.43
C GLY A 110 -13.13 3.05 -10.57
N PHE A 111 -12.85 2.36 -9.45
CA PHE A 111 -12.75 0.90 -9.43
C PHE A 111 -14.00 0.21 -10.02
N ALA A 112 -15.19 0.59 -9.56
CA ALA A 112 -16.43 -0.05 -9.98
C ALA A 112 -16.66 0.05 -11.50
N GLU A 113 -16.35 1.19 -12.10
CA GLU A 113 -16.52 1.43 -13.53
C GLU A 113 -15.49 0.65 -14.36
N ALA A 114 -14.20 0.68 -13.96
CA ALA A 114 -13.13 -0.06 -14.62
C ALA A 114 -13.37 -1.57 -14.56
N TYR A 115 -13.79 -2.08 -13.39
CA TYR A 115 -14.10 -3.48 -13.19
C TYR A 115 -15.32 -3.92 -14.01
N HIS A 116 -16.38 -3.11 -14.06
CA HIS A 116 -17.56 -3.37 -14.90
C HIS A 116 -17.19 -3.42 -16.39
N ARG A 117 -16.32 -2.50 -16.85
CA ARG A 117 -15.81 -2.51 -18.23
C ARG A 117 -15.06 -3.81 -18.56
N LEU A 118 -14.18 -4.28 -17.67
CA LEU A 118 -13.52 -5.57 -17.85
C LEU A 118 -14.52 -6.72 -17.86
N LYS A 119 -15.47 -6.71 -16.92
CA LYS A 119 -16.48 -7.77 -16.77
C LYS A 119 -17.44 -7.86 -17.96
N SER A 120 -17.66 -6.77 -18.68
CA SER A 120 -18.46 -6.78 -19.92
C SER A 120 -17.81 -7.57 -21.05
N VAL A 121 -16.46 -7.67 -21.05
CA VAL A 121 -15.70 -8.43 -22.06
C VAL A 121 -15.42 -9.86 -21.57
N LYS A 122 -15.09 -10.02 -20.29
CA LYS A 122 -14.78 -11.32 -19.68
C LYS A 122 -15.65 -11.51 -18.43
N GLN A 123 -16.78 -12.18 -18.60
CA GLN A 123 -17.83 -12.28 -17.56
C GLN A 123 -17.43 -13.10 -16.34
N ASP A 124 -16.48 -14.03 -16.50
CA ASP A 124 -16.02 -14.95 -15.44
C ASP A 124 -14.92 -14.35 -14.54
N VAL A 125 -14.58 -13.06 -14.70
CA VAL A 125 -13.62 -12.42 -13.79
C VAL A 125 -14.23 -12.30 -12.39
N GLU A 126 -13.42 -12.65 -11.41
CA GLU A 126 -13.76 -12.67 -10.00
C GLU A 126 -12.53 -12.36 -9.18
N VAL A 127 -12.38 -11.10 -8.82
CA VAL A 127 -11.25 -10.61 -8.05
C VAL A 127 -11.45 -10.98 -6.58
N ASN A 128 -10.43 -11.49 -5.90
CA ASN A 128 -10.54 -11.78 -4.47
C ASN A 128 -10.66 -10.49 -3.64
N THR A 129 -11.24 -10.58 -2.44
CA THR A 129 -11.56 -9.43 -1.60
C THR A 129 -10.34 -8.58 -1.24
N GLY A 130 -9.17 -9.21 -1.05
CA GLY A 130 -7.94 -8.46 -0.75
C GLY A 130 -7.41 -7.65 -1.93
N PHE A 131 -7.62 -8.12 -3.16
CA PHE A 131 -7.30 -7.36 -4.36
C PHE A 131 -8.35 -6.29 -4.66
N GLU A 132 -9.61 -6.53 -4.33
CA GLU A 132 -10.67 -5.51 -4.40
C GLU A 132 -10.34 -4.32 -3.47
N GLU A 133 -9.97 -4.59 -2.21
CA GLU A 133 -9.52 -3.56 -1.27
C GLU A 133 -8.32 -2.77 -1.80
N GLN A 134 -7.38 -3.44 -2.49
CA GLN A 134 -6.23 -2.79 -3.10
C GLN A 134 -6.60 -1.89 -4.28
N LEU A 135 -7.57 -2.29 -5.10
CA LEU A 135 -8.10 -1.45 -6.18
C LEU A 135 -8.85 -0.22 -5.63
N CYS A 136 -9.65 -0.38 -4.57
CA CYS A 136 -10.28 0.74 -3.87
C CYS A 136 -9.23 1.69 -3.26
N LEU A 137 -8.15 1.14 -2.67
CA LEU A 137 -7.06 1.97 -2.17
C LEU A 137 -6.33 2.69 -3.30
N TYR A 138 -6.11 2.04 -4.44
CA TYR A 138 -5.49 2.66 -5.62
C TYR A 138 -6.32 3.83 -6.15
N GLU A 139 -7.66 3.69 -6.15
CA GLU A 139 -8.57 4.81 -6.44
C GLU A 139 -8.38 5.98 -5.46
N ALA A 140 -8.34 5.70 -4.15
CA ALA A 140 -8.11 6.71 -3.12
C ALA A 140 -6.73 7.40 -3.27
N LEU A 141 -5.73 6.70 -3.81
CA LEU A 141 -4.41 7.21 -4.16
C LEU A 141 -4.37 7.93 -5.53
N GLN A 142 -5.52 8.20 -6.15
CA GLN A 142 -5.63 8.82 -7.49
C GLN A 142 -4.88 8.05 -8.58
N CYS A 143 -4.92 6.72 -8.50
CA CYS A 143 -4.25 5.79 -9.41
C CYS A 143 -2.74 6.03 -9.55
N GLN A 144 -2.10 6.38 -8.44
CA GLN A 144 -0.65 6.55 -8.36
C GLN A 144 -0.13 5.98 -7.04
N VAL A 145 0.85 5.07 -7.13
CA VAL A 145 1.50 4.50 -5.95
C VAL A 145 2.54 5.50 -5.44
N ASP A 146 2.14 6.30 -4.46
CA ASP A 146 3.03 7.24 -3.78
C ASP A 146 3.46 6.67 -2.42
N THR A 147 4.74 6.30 -2.33
CA THR A 147 5.34 5.72 -1.11
C THR A 147 5.38 6.72 0.06
N SER A 148 5.20 8.01 -0.20
CA SER A 148 5.11 9.05 0.83
C SER A 148 3.70 9.21 1.38
N ASN A 149 2.68 8.72 0.66
CA ASN A 149 1.28 8.85 1.05
C ASN A 149 0.98 8.07 2.33
N PRO A 150 0.37 8.68 3.36
CA PRO A 150 0.06 8.01 4.63
C PRO A 150 -0.81 6.76 4.50
N LEU A 151 -1.76 6.71 3.53
CA LEU A 151 -2.60 5.54 3.29
C LEU A 151 -1.78 4.37 2.74
N TYR A 152 -0.87 4.64 1.80
CA TYR A 152 0.03 3.62 1.26
C TYR A 152 1.01 3.11 2.32
N LYS A 153 1.56 3.99 3.16
CA LYS A 153 2.42 3.61 4.28
C LYS A 153 1.71 2.68 5.26
N GLN A 154 0.46 3.02 5.63
CA GLN A 154 -0.35 2.15 6.50
C GLN A 154 -0.62 0.79 5.85
N TYR A 155 -0.97 0.77 4.57
CA TYR A 155 -1.16 -0.46 3.80
C TYR A 155 0.11 -1.34 3.81
N ARG A 156 1.28 -0.77 3.50
CA ARG A 156 2.55 -1.51 3.55
C ARG A 156 2.84 -2.10 4.93
N LEU A 157 2.61 -1.33 5.99
CA LEU A 157 2.77 -1.81 7.35
C LEU A 157 1.84 -2.99 7.65
N THR A 158 0.59 -2.92 7.21
CA THR A 158 -0.38 -4.02 7.35
C THR A 158 0.08 -5.27 6.61
N LYS A 159 0.57 -5.14 5.37
CA LYS A 159 1.11 -6.29 4.59
C LYS A 159 2.33 -6.94 5.25
N ILE A 160 3.18 -6.15 5.87
CA ILE A 160 4.35 -6.68 6.61
C ILE A 160 3.90 -7.50 7.82
N THR A 161 2.92 -7.04 8.59
CA THR A 161 2.39 -7.81 9.72
C THR A 161 1.74 -9.12 9.30
N GLN A 162 1.05 -9.12 8.16
CA GLN A 162 0.44 -10.32 7.59
C GLN A 162 1.50 -11.33 7.10
N LYS A 163 2.58 -10.84 6.49
CA LYS A 163 3.66 -11.67 5.95
C LYS A 163 4.55 -12.27 7.05
N TYR A 164 4.72 -11.56 8.17
CA TYR A 164 5.61 -11.95 9.26
C TYR A 164 4.86 -11.97 10.60
N PRO A 165 3.92 -12.90 10.82
CA PRO A 165 3.10 -12.91 12.03
C PRO A 165 3.92 -13.14 13.32
N GLU A 166 5.10 -13.77 13.24
CA GLU A 166 5.98 -14.00 14.38
C GLU A 166 7.08 -12.95 14.55
N LEU A 167 7.22 -11.99 13.62
CA LEU A 167 8.14 -10.85 13.59
C LEU A 167 9.52 -11.05 14.27
N PRO A 168 10.28 -12.11 13.99
CA PRO A 168 11.64 -12.20 14.51
C PRO A 168 12.57 -11.13 13.91
N GLN A 169 12.24 -10.62 12.71
CA GLN A 169 13.02 -9.58 12.02
C GLN A 169 12.11 -8.69 11.17
N VAL A 170 11.88 -7.47 11.63
CA VAL A 170 11.25 -6.43 10.82
C VAL A 170 12.27 -5.94 9.79
N PRO A 171 11.97 -5.96 8.47
CA PRO A 171 12.88 -5.43 7.46
C PRO A 171 13.23 -3.97 7.74
N ARG A 172 14.51 -3.61 7.58
CA ARG A 172 14.99 -2.24 7.88
C ARG A 172 14.33 -1.17 7.02
N GLU A 173 13.89 -1.53 5.82
CA GLU A 173 13.18 -0.65 4.87
C GLU A 173 11.81 -0.18 5.39
N VAL A 174 11.31 -0.79 6.45
CA VAL A 174 10.05 -0.39 7.11
C VAL A 174 10.24 0.87 7.96
N PHE A 175 11.46 1.08 8.46
CA PHE A 175 11.74 2.17 9.37
C PHE A 175 12.06 3.47 8.64
N ALA A 176 11.32 4.53 8.94
CA ALA A 176 11.71 5.88 8.56
C ALA A 176 13.07 6.24 9.18
N ALA A 177 13.86 7.05 8.48
CA ALA A 177 15.15 7.52 8.99
C ALA A 177 14.98 8.31 10.30
N ASP A 178 15.97 8.20 11.19
CA ASP A 178 15.95 8.96 12.45
C ASP A 178 16.07 10.48 12.16
N PRO A 179 15.02 11.27 12.46
CA PRO A 179 14.97 12.69 12.11
C PRO A 179 15.98 13.55 12.86
N ALA A 180 16.64 13.02 13.88
CA ALA A 180 17.72 13.72 14.57
C ALA A 180 19.05 13.69 13.80
N GLN A 181 19.18 12.83 12.79
CA GLN A 181 20.40 12.66 12.00
C GLN A 181 20.46 13.60 10.78
N TYR A 182 19.35 14.23 10.39
CA TYR A 182 19.31 15.13 9.23
C TYR A 182 18.44 16.36 9.47
N LYS A 183 18.72 17.43 8.71
CA LYS A 183 17.93 18.66 8.71
C LYS A 183 16.86 18.58 7.62
N SER A 184 15.66 19.07 7.90
CA SER A 184 14.55 19.19 6.96
C SER A 184 13.73 20.42 7.31
N SER A 185 13.04 20.98 6.31
CA SER A 185 12.09 22.10 6.47
C SER A 185 10.72 21.65 6.98
N GLU A 186 10.48 20.34 7.08
CA GLU A 186 9.22 19.80 7.57
C GLU A 186 8.97 20.10 9.05
N ALA A 187 7.70 20.16 9.45
CA ALA A 187 7.31 20.20 10.84
C ALA A 187 7.92 19.01 11.60
N SER A 188 8.51 19.28 12.74
CA SER A 188 9.16 18.27 13.57
C SER A 188 8.45 18.11 14.91
N TYR A 189 8.38 16.87 15.38
CA TYR A 189 7.76 16.51 16.65
C TYR A 189 8.86 16.11 17.64
N ARG A 190 8.90 16.80 18.78
CA ARG A 190 9.99 16.68 19.76
C ARG A 190 9.49 16.20 21.11
N CYS A 191 10.32 15.40 21.76
CA CYS A 191 10.07 15.01 23.16
C CYS A 191 9.92 16.25 24.02
N ARG A 192 8.79 16.37 24.73
CA ARG A 192 8.49 17.52 25.60
C ARG A 192 9.53 17.68 26.72
N LYS A 193 10.09 16.57 27.23
CA LYS A 193 11.06 16.58 28.35
C LYS A 193 12.47 17.01 27.92
N CYS A 194 13.00 16.45 26.83
CA CYS A 194 14.42 16.63 26.47
C CYS A 194 14.65 17.27 25.10
N ARG A 195 13.59 17.64 24.39
CA ARG A 195 13.57 18.32 23.07
C ARG A 195 14.22 17.53 21.93
N ARG A 196 14.51 16.23 22.10
CA ARG A 196 14.96 15.37 21.00
C ARG A 196 13.87 15.28 19.93
N THR A 197 14.24 15.44 18.67
CA THR A 197 13.34 15.21 17.53
C THR A 197 13.04 13.72 17.42
N LEU A 198 11.76 13.35 17.38
CA LEU A 198 11.28 11.98 17.40
C LEU A 198 10.77 11.52 16.03
N PHE A 199 10.02 12.37 15.35
CA PHE A 199 9.48 12.12 14.01
C PHE A 199 9.18 13.45 13.30
N ARG A 200 8.83 13.36 12.02
CA ARG A 200 8.44 14.51 11.19
C ARG A 200 7.00 14.36 10.71
N SER A 201 6.45 15.43 10.13
CA SER A 201 5.10 15.40 9.56
C SER A 201 4.91 14.33 8.49
N SER A 202 5.95 14.03 7.72
CA SER A 202 5.94 12.96 6.70
C SER A 202 5.79 11.55 7.29
N SER A 203 6.10 11.35 8.57
CA SER A 203 5.90 10.06 9.24
C SER A 203 4.52 9.88 9.86
N LEU A 204 3.66 10.91 9.83
CA LEU A 204 2.29 10.81 10.35
C LEU A 204 1.44 9.91 9.46
N LEU A 205 0.71 9.00 10.11
CA LEU A 205 -0.31 8.17 9.48
C LEU A 205 -1.69 8.76 9.81
N SER A 206 -2.49 8.98 8.78
CA SER A 206 -3.86 9.47 8.94
C SER A 206 -4.83 8.29 9.01
N HIS A 207 -5.92 8.46 9.74
CA HIS A 207 -7.02 7.51 9.78
C HIS A 207 -8.36 8.25 9.88
N PRO A 208 -9.43 7.70 9.28
CA PRO A 208 -10.77 8.24 9.48
C PRO A 208 -11.21 8.01 10.94
N VAL A 209 -12.17 8.81 11.40
CA VAL A 209 -12.82 8.58 12.69
C VAL A 209 -13.47 7.20 12.69
N GLY A 210 -13.32 6.45 13.78
CA GLY A 210 -13.88 5.12 13.90
C GLY A 210 -15.36 5.15 14.29
N GLU A 211 -16.04 4.05 14.02
CA GLU A 211 -17.44 3.81 14.45
C GLU A 211 -17.53 3.10 15.80
N GLY A 212 -16.39 2.70 16.38
CA GLY A 212 -16.32 2.03 17.65
C GLY A 212 -16.52 2.97 18.84
N ALA A 213 -16.64 2.37 20.05
CA ALA A 213 -16.76 3.14 21.29
C ALA A 213 -15.58 4.11 21.44
N THR A 214 -15.88 5.38 21.70
CA THR A 214 -14.86 6.39 21.92
C THR A 214 -14.40 6.37 23.37
N ALA A 215 -13.14 6.69 23.64
CA ALA A 215 -12.58 6.73 24.99
C ALA A 215 -13.29 7.74 25.93
N PHE A 216 -14.17 8.59 25.39
CA PHE A 216 -14.86 9.68 26.10
C PHE A 216 -16.39 9.55 26.14
N ASP A 217 -16.97 8.44 25.71
CA ASP A 217 -18.43 8.23 25.69
C ASP A 217 -19.09 8.40 27.06
N HIS A 218 -18.34 8.28 28.16
CA HIS A 218 -18.84 8.46 29.52
C HIS A 218 -18.79 9.92 30.04
N LYS A 219 -18.15 10.83 29.29
CA LYS A 219 -18.18 12.25 29.61
C LYS A 219 -19.25 12.92 28.77
N LYS A 220 -20.44 13.11 29.34
CA LYS A 220 -21.52 13.95 28.79
C LYS A 220 -21.00 15.37 28.55
N ASN A 221 -20.40 15.64 27.40
CA ASN A 221 -20.16 16.99 26.92
C ASN A 221 -21.22 17.33 25.87
N THR A 222 -22.09 18.23 26.24
CA THR A 222 -23.27 18.71 25.51
C THR A 222 -22.96 19.69 24.39
N ASN A 223 -21.73 19.72 23.86
CA ASN A 223 -21.37 20.59 22.71
C ASN A 223 -21.13 19.75 21.46
N LEU A 224 -22.17 19.69 20.63
CA LEU A 224 -22.34 18.91 19.39
C LEU A 224 -21.50 19.36 18.18
N THR A 225 -20.41 20.12 18.33
CA THR A 225 -19.63 20.67 17.21
C THR A 225 -18.12 20.50 17.32
N GLU A 226 -17.59 19.81 18.32
CA GLU A 226 -16.14 19.59 18.39
C GLU A 226 -15.75 18.36 17.54
N VAL A 227 -14.94 18.61 16.53
CA VAL A 227 -14.22 17.57 15.77
C VAL A 227 -13.47 16.70 16.79
N VAL A 228 -13.80 15.41 16.88
CA VAL A 228 -13.15 14.46 17.78
C VAL A 228 -11.66 14.43 17.50
N GLN A 229 -10.87 15.13 18.28
CA GLN A 229 -9.43 15.16 18.10
C GLN A 229 -8.78 13.97 18.80
N CYS A 230 -8.06 13.12 18.03
CA CYS A 230 -7.33 11.99 18.58
C CYS A 230 -6.29 12.43 19.62
N THR A 231 -6.19 11.70 20.74
CA THR A 231 -5.24 12.02 21.84
C THR A 231 -3.80 11.59 21.54
N SER A 232 -3.60 10.82 20.48
CA SER A 232 -2.29 10.32 20.03
C SER A 232 -2.05 10.63 18.56
N TYR A 233 -0.77 10.69 18.20
CA TYR A 233 -0.29 10.60 16.83
C TYR A 233 -0.01 9.14 16.52
N PHE A 234 -0.43 8.67 15.35
CA PHE A 234 -0.02 7.39 14.79
C PHE A 234 1.02 7.68 13.72
N ILE A 235 2.13 6.96 13.77
CA ILE A 235 3.27 7.20 12.89
C ILE A 235 3.78 5.89 12.29
N GLU A 236 4.48 5.97 11.18
CA GLU A 236 5.32 4.84 10.73
C GLU A 236 6.45 4.60 11.73
N PRO A 237 6.95 3.36 11.88
CA PRO A 237 8.07 3.10 12.77
C PRO A 237 9.31 3.86 12.30
N VAL A 238 10.06 4.41 13.26
CA VAL A 238 11.28 5.20 13.03
C VAL A 238 12.49 4.43 13.57
N GLN A 239 13.65 4.55 12.94
CA GLN A 239 14.87 3.79 13.26
C GLN A 239 15.21 3.76 14.76
N TRP A 240 14.95 4.85 15.52
CA TRP A 240 15.20 4.84 16.96
C TRP A 240 14.30 3.87 17.76
N MET A 241 13.22 3.35 17.15
CA MET A 241 12.33 2.35 17.75
C MET A 241 12.82 0.92 17.52
N GLU A 242 13.73 0.67 16.56
CA GLU A 242 14.14 -0.65 16.08
C GLU A 242 14.44 -1.61 17.25
N GLN A 243 15.24 -1.20 18.21
CA GLN A 243 15.60 -2.05 19.36
C GLN A 243 14.41 -2.43 20.25
N ALA A 244 13.39 -1.57 20.35
CA ALA A 244 12.19 -1.85 21.14
C ALA A 244 11.22 -2.78 20.43
N LEU A 245 11.29 -2.86 19.08
CA LEU A 245 10.35 -3.60 18.25
C LEU A 245 10.82 -5.02 17.92
N LEU A 246 12.13 -5.30 18.04
CA LEU A 246 12.69 -6.60 17.68
C LEU A 246 12.18 -7.72 18.59
N GLY A 247 11.49 -8.71 17.98
CA GLY A 247 11.00 -9.90 18.66
C GLY A 247 9.88 -9.65 19.67
N VAL A 248 9.24 -8.47 19.65
CA VAL A 248 8.19 -8.09 20.61
C VAL A 248 6.96 -7.63 19.85
N MET A 249 5.81 -8.24 20.16
CA MET A 249 4.53 -7.94 19.48
C MET A 249 3.91 -6.63 19.94
N GLU A 250 4.11 -6.22 21.18
CA GLU A 250 3.60 -4.98 21.76
C GLU A 250 4.52 -4.47 22.87
N GLY A 251 4.48 -3.17 23.14
CA GLY A 251 5.33 -2.60 24.17
C GLY A 251 5.23 -1.09 24.30
N GLN A 252 6.07 -0.54 25.16
CA GLN A 252 6.14 0.89 25.39
C GLN A 252 7.18 1.54 24.50
N LEU A 253 6.84 2.72 23.96
CA LEU A 253 7.79 3.57 23.24
C LEU A 253 8.38 4.60 24.22
N LEU A 254 9.70 4.51 24.42
CA LEU A 254 10.46 5.40 25.29
C LEU A 254 11.31 6.37 24.46
N CYS A 255 11.52 7.56 24.96
CA CYS A 255 12.40 8.52 24.31
C CYS A 255 13.85 7.99 24.28
N PRO A 256 14.51 7.90 23.12
CA PRO A 256 15.87 7.34 23.03
C PRO A 256 16.93 8.15 23.77
N LYS A 257 16.64 9.42 24.14
CA LYS A 257 17.57 10.28 24.88
C LYS A 257 17.32 10.29 26.40
N CYS A 258 16.06 10.39 26.83
CA CYS A 258 15.75 10.60 28.25
C CYS A 258 14.88 9.51 28.86
N GLN A 259 14.58 8.44 28.14
CA GLN A 259 13.82 7.27 28.56
C GLN A 259 12.42 7.59 29.13
N SER A 260 11.89 8.80 28.90
CA SER A 260 10.52 9.10 29.28
C SER A 260 9.55 8.37 28.38
N LYS A 261 8.44 7.87 28.94
CA LYS A 261 7.37 7.22 28.19
C LYS A 261 6.74 8.21 27.21
N LEU A 262 6.70 7.84 25.94
CA LEU A 262 6.10 8.61 24.84
C LEU A 262 4.74 8.04 24.43
N GLY A 263 4.60 6.72 24.42
CA GLY A 263 3.44 6.01 23.96
C GLY A 263 3.62 4.51 24.01
N SER A 264 3.01 3.81 23.06
CA SER A 264 3.04 2.34 22.92
C SER A 264 3.05 1.94 21.45
N PHE A 265 3.38 0.67 21.22
CA PHE A 265 3.21 0.03 19.92
C PHE A 265 2.54 -1.33 20.08
N SER A 266 1.82 -1.75 19.04
CA SER A 266 1.28 -3.11 18.90
C SER A 266 1.21 -3.47 17.42
N TRP A 267 1.82 -4.59 17.06
CA TRP A 267 1.75 -5.12 15.70
C TRP A 267 0.35 -5.69 15.39
N CYS A 268 -0.36 -6.16 16.42
CA CYS A 268 -1.75 -6.61 16.29
C CYS A 268 -2.76 -5.46 16.20
N GLY A 269 -2.28 -4.23 16.39
CA GLY A 269 -3.12 -3.04 16.38
C GLY A 269 -3.56 -2.60 17.78
N ASP A 270 -4.12 -1.37 17.83
CA ASP A 270 -4.67 -0.76 19.03
C ASP A 270 -5.80 0.21 18.65
N GLN A 271 -6.70 0.47 19.58
CA GLN A 271 -7.83 1.38 19.36
C GLN A 271 -7.44 2.83 19.63
N CYS A 272 -7.68 3.70 18.63
CA CYS A 272 -7.57 5.14 18.83
C CYS A 272 -8.69 5.68 19.73
N SER A 273 -8.45 6.80 20.40
CA SER A 273 -9.47 7.50 21.19
C SER A 273 -10.71 7.93 20.37
N CYS A 274 -10.63 7.95 19.05
CA CYS A 274 -11.76 8.18 18.15
C CYS A 274 -12.57 6.92 17.82
N GLY A 275 -12.24 5.76 18.41
CA GLY A 275 -12.92 4.49 18.17
C GLY A 275 -12.38 3.69 16.97
N ARG A 276 -11.44 4.22 16.20
CA ARG A 276 -10.83 3.51 15.05
C ARG A 276 -9.81 2.49 15.54
N TRP A 277 -9.86 1.26 15.03
CA TRP A 277 -8.82 0.25 15.17
C TRP A 277 -7.73 0.48 14.12
N ILE A 278 -6.46 0.51 14.53
CA ILE A 278 -5.30 0.79 13.67
C ILE A 278 -4.30 -0.35 13.78
N THR A 279 -4.00 -1.01 12.67
CA THR A 279 -3.09 -2.16 12.60
C THR A 279 -2.03 -1.94 11.50
N PRO A 280 -0.74 -2.08 11.83
CA PRO A 280 -0.16 -2.03 13.17
C PRO A 280 -0.26 -0.63 13.78
N SER A 281 -0.10 -0.54 15.09
CA SER A 281 -0.20 0.71 15.84
C SER A 281 1.15 1.12 16.42
N PHE A 282 1.64 2.30 16.03
CA PHE A 282 2.77 2.98 16.65
C PHE A 282 2.30 4.36 17.12
N GLN A 283 1.83 4.44 18.36
CA GLN A 283 1.20 5.65 18.88
C GLN A 283 2.10 6.43 19.83
N LEU A 284 2.13 7.74 19.63
CA LEU A 284 2.78 8.70 20.52
C LEU A 284 1.75 9.68 21.06
N HIS A 285 1.64 9.79 22.40
CA HIS A 285 0.65 10.65 23.03
C HIS A 285 0.95 12.13 22.76
N ARG A 286 -0.05 12.89 22.33
CA ARG A 286 0.08 14.33 22.03
C ARG A 286 0.60 15.13 23.21
N ASN A 287 0.27 14.76 24.43
CA ASN A 287 0.75 15.43 25.65
C ASN A 287 2.23 15.12 25.99
N ARG A 288 2.91 14.25 25.25
CA ARG A 288 4.32 13.89 25.45
C ARG A 288 5.25 14.47 24.40
N VAL A 289 4.69 15.06 23.35
CA VAL A 289 5.44 15.63 22.22
C VAL A 289 4.99 17.06 21.96
N ASP A 290 5.91 17.90 21.47
CA ASP A 290 5.64 19.25 21.01
C ASP A 290 5.87 19.31 19.49
N GLU A 291 4.91 19.85 18.77
CA GLU A 291 5.02 20.17 17.35
C GLU A 291 5.80 21.47 17.16
N ILE A 292 6.82 21.44 16.33
CA ILE A 292 7.64 22.60 15.96
C ILE A 292 7.50 22.81 14.45
N ARG A 293 6.85 23.91 14.08
CA ARG A 293 6.76 24.38 12.70
C ARG A 293 7.84 25.44 12.45
N LEU A 294 8.53 25.34 11.32
CA LEU A 294 9.41 26.41 10.88
C LEU A 294 8.51 27.52 10.28
N ILE A 295 8.48 28.67 10.93
CA ILE A 295 7.84 29.86 10.38
C ILE A 295 8.85 30.46 9.39
N ASN A 296 8.59 30.35 8.10
CA ASN A 296 9.31 31.14 7.10
C ASN A 296 8.86 32.60 7.24
N ILE A 297 9.62 33.38 7.98
CA ILE A 297 9.49 34.83 7.95
C ILE A 297 10.14 35.26 6.64
N GLN A 298 9.34 35.46 5.59
CA GLN A 298 9.78 36.21 4.42
C GLN A 298 10.11 37.62 4.90
N ARG A 299 11.39 37.99 4.84
CA ARG A 299 11.87 39.36 5.01
C ARG A 299 11.79 40.07 3.69
#